data_493707dbd6065d77c4cac40cd094ecc6
#
_entry.id   493707dbd6065d77c4cac40cd094ecc6
#
_cell.length_a   1.000
_cell.length_b   1.000
_cell.length_c   1.000
_cell.angle_alpha   90.00
_cell.angle_beta   90.00
_cell.angle_gamma   90.00
#
_symmetry.space_group_name_H-M   'P 1'
#
loop_
_entity.id
_entity.type
_entity.pdbx_description
1 polymer ?
#
loop_
_entity_poly.entity_id
_entity_poly.type
_entity_poly.pdbx_seq_one_letter_code
_entity_poly.pdbx_strand_id
1 'polypeptide(L)'
;LIDGTYTDLFTGASLAPRRLEGEPWKRLIDTSHRVARLARERFGLITVFHPHAETHVEYEDQIEALLEQTDPALLSLCLDTGHHAYRGGDPVAFMRRHHQRIPYLHLKSVDPVLQQKVEDEKTPFALAVGQGMFVEPAQGSVDFIAFRQVLEEINFSGWAIVEQDMYPTSFDRPLPIARRTREYLRQLGL
;
A
#
# COMPACT_ATOMS: atom_id res chain seq x y z
N LEU A 1 2.86 7.57 -7.70
CA LEU A 1 4.22 7.76 -7.17
C LEU A 1 4.54 6.73 -6.10
N ILE A 2 5.79 6.37 -6.00
CA ILE A 2 6.39 5.58 -4.93
C ILE A 2 7.79 6.15 -4.70
N ASP A 3 8.27 6.15 -3.48
CA ASP A 3 9.64 6.56 -3.16
C ASP A 3 10.63 5.40 -3.16
N GLY A 4 11.92 5.68 -2.87
CA GLY A 4 12.97 4.66 -2.89
C GLY A 4 12.96 3.79 -1.65
N THR A 5 13.49 2.56 -1.79
CA THR A 5 13.68 1.65 -0.66
C THR A 5 14.88 2.08 0.20
N TYR A 6 14.77 1.92 1.51
CA TYR A 6 15.87 2.16 2.45
C TYR A 6 16.65 0.88 2.82
N THR A 7 16.18 -0.28 2.35
CA THR A 7 16.87 -1.56 2.49
C THR A 7 17.12 -2.23 1.15
N ASP A 8 18.10 -3.10 1.09
CA ASP A 8 18.20 -4.12 0.06
C ASP A 8 17.15 -5.20 0.32
N LEU A 9 16.22 -5.39 -0.61
CA LEU A 9 15.05 -6.23 -0.42
C LEU A 9 15.36 -7.73 -0.23
N PHE A 10 16.53 -8.19 -0.68
CA PHE A 10 16.94 -9.60 -0.59
C PHE A 10 17.82 -9.88 0.62
N THR A 11 18.64 -8.94 1.01
CA THR A 11 19.58 -9.13 2.13
C THR A 11 19.15 -8.45 3.42
N GLY A 12 18.22 -7.50 3.34
CA GLY A 12 17.80 -6.67 4.46
C GLY A 12 18.85 -5.62 4.88
N ALA A 13 19.96 -5.50 4.11
CA ALA A 13 20.99 -4.54 4.42
C ALA A 13 20.47 -3.10 4.31
N SER A 14 20.78 -2.26 5.29
CA SER A 14 20.40 -0.85 5.26
C SER A 14 21.17 -0.12 4.17
N LEU A 15 20.43 0.55 3.28
CA LEU A 15 20.96 1.40 2.19
C LEU A 15 20.87 2.89 2.55
N ALA A 16 19.89 3.25 3.38
CA ALA A 16 19.63 4.63 3.81
C ALA A 16 18.93 4.62 5.18
N PRO A 17 18.85 5.77 5.87
CA PRO A 17 18.00 5.89 7.06
C PRO A 17 16.53 5.60 6.71
N ARG A 18 15.86 4.76 7.52
CA ARG A 18 14.44 4.43 7.31
C ARG A 18 13.54 5.68 7.29
N ARG A 19 13.75 6.60 8.21
CA ARG A 19 13.00 7.85 8.30
C ARG A 19 13.80 8.96 7.63
N LEU A 20 13.16 9.64 6.69
CA LEU A 20 13.70 10.90 6.14
C LEU A 20 13.33 12.05 7.06
N GLU A 21 14.31 12.92 7.32
CA GLU A 21 14.14 14.14 8.11
C GLU A 21 14.81 15.32 7.40
N GLY A 22 14.42 16.55 7.75
CA GLY A 22 15.03 17.76 7.22
C GLY A 22 14.98 17.86 5.68
N GLU A 23 16.12 18.17 5.06
CA GLU A 23 16.20 18.39 3.61
C GLU A 23 15.84 17.17 2.74
N PRO A 24 16.19 15.90 3.08
CA PRO A 24 15.70 14.73 2.35
C PRO A 24 14.18 14.60 2.33
N TRP A 25 13.52 14.79 3.46
CA TRP A 25 12.06 14.78 3.56
C TRP A 25 11.43 15.91 2.73
N LYS A 26 11.94 17.12 2.88
CA LYS A 26 11.48 18.26 2.08
C LYS A 26 11.62 18.01 0.59
N ARG A 27 12.73 17.41 0.13
CA ARG A 27 12.88 17.03 -1.28
C ARG A 27 11.85 16.01 -1.75
N LEU A 28 11.47 15.05 -0.91
CA LEU A 28 10.40 14.10 -1.24
C LEU A 28 9.08 14.85 -1.48
N ILE A 29 8.69 15.74 -0.57
CA ILE A 29 7.47 16.57 -0.68
C ILE A 29 7.50 17.44 -1.94
N ASP A 30 8.59 18.20 -2.13
CA ASP A 30 8.76 19.12 -3.27
C ASP A 30 8.74 18.35 -4.61
N THR A 31 9.39 17.19 -4.67
CA THR A 31 9.42 16.34 -5.86
C THR A 31 8.03 15.77 -6.16
N SER A 32 7.32 15.31 -5.14
CA SER A 32 5.94 14.81 -5.28
C SER A 32 5.01 15.90 -5.82
N HIS A 33 5.09 17.12 -5.29
CA HIS A 33 4.35 18.26 -5.82
C HIS A 33 4.71 18.61 -7.27
N ARG A 34 5.98 18.60 -7.62
CA ARG A 34 6.43 18.90 -8.99
C ARG A 34 5.91 17.88 -9.99
N VAL A 35 6.02 16.59 -9.65
CA VAL A 35 5.50 15.51 -10.52
C VAL A 35 3.99 15.59 -10.63
N ALA A 36 3.28 15.78 -9.52
CA ALA A 36 1.83 15.90 -9.51
C ALA A 36 1.32 17.07 -10.34
N ARG A 37 1.96 18.23 -10.20
CA ARG A 37 1.65 19.42 -11.02
C ARG A 37 1.87 19.16 -12.50
N LEU A 38 3.01 18.60 -12.87
CA LEU A 38 3.34 18.29 -14.26
C LEU A 38 2.34 17.28 -14.87
N ALA A 39 1.99 16.23 -14.12
CA ALA A 39 1.02 15.24 -14.54
C ALA A 39 -0.36 15.86 -14.80
N ARG A 40 -0.79 16.74 -13.90
CA ARG A 40 -2.07 17.45 -14.02
C ARG A 40 -2.09 18.44 -15.18
N GLU A 41 -1.07 19.31 -15.28
CA GLU A 41 -1.04 20.38 -16.29
C GLU A 41 -0.86 19.86 -17.72
N ARG A 42 -0.03 18.82 -17.91
CA ARG A 42 0.26 18.30 -19.23
C ARG A 42 -0.64 17.18 -19.71
N PHE A 43 -1.17 16.39 -18.77
CA PHE A 43 -1.87 15.15 -19.12
C PHE A 43 -3.25 15.02 -18.47
N GLY A 44 -3.67 15.96 -17.64
CA GLY A 44 -4.95 15.89 -16.93
C GLY A 44 -5.04 14.73 -15.91
N LEU A 45 -3.89 14.20 -15.45
CA LEU A 45 -3.83 13.05 -14.55
C LEU A 45 -3.87 13.48 -13.09
N ILE A 46 -4.61 12.72 -12.28
CA ILE A 46 -4.54 12.78 -10.81
C ILE A 46 -3.37 11.92 -10.36
N THR A 47 -2.48 12.50 -9.56
CA THR A 47 -1.34 11.77 -9.01
C THR A 47 -1.69 11.25 -7.62
N VAL A 48 -1.45 9.96 -7.41
CA VAL A 48 -1.53 9.32 -6.09
C VAL A 48 -0.15 8.89 -5.63
N PHE A 49 0.13 9.03 -4.34
CA PHE A 49 1.31 8.45 -3.70
C PHE A 49 0.93 7.07 -3.16
N HIS A 50 1.77 6.08 -3.39
CA HIS A 50 1.58 4.71 -2.95
C HIS A 50 2.61 4.38 -1.86
N PRO A 51 2.24 4.41 -0.57
CA PRO A 51 3.07 3.90 0.50
C PRO A 51 3.35 2.41 0.30
N HIS A 52 4.60 2.03 0.41
CA HIS A 52 5.01 0.65 0.14
C HIS A 52 6.00 0.17 1.19
N ALA A 53 5.95 -1.11 1.53
CA ALA A 53 6.92 -1.70 2.46
C ALA A 53 8.37 -1.47 2.02
N GLU A 54 9.25 -1.24 2.98
CA GLU A 54 10.68 -0.94 2.80
C GLU A 54 10.97 0.41 2.11
N THR A 55 9.98 1.30 1.94
CA THR A 55 10.19 2.67 1.47
C THR A 55 10.14 3.66 2.63
N HIS A 56 10.55 4.91 2.38
CA HIS A 56 10.58 5.94 3.44
C HIS A 56 9.19 6.40 3.91
N VAL A 57 8.14 6.07 3.14
CA VAL A 57 6.74 6.31 3.51
C VAL A 57 6.00 4.98 3.52
N GLU A 58 6.03 4.28 4.68
CA GLU A 58 5.45 2.95 4.84
C GLU A 58 4.61 2.80 6.11
N TYR A 59 4.95 3.52 7.19
CA TYR A 59 4.19 3.49 8.44
C TYR A 59 3.12 4.58 8.48
N GLU A 60 2.05 4.35 9.25
CA GLU A 60 0.89 5.24 9.32
C GLU A 60 1.26 6.68 9.68
N ASP A 61 2.17 6.88 10.64
CA ASP A 61 2.65 8.22 11.02
C ASP A 61 3.40 8.94 9.90
N GLN A 62 4.13 8.21 9.05
CA GLN A 62 4.82 8.76 7.89
C GLN A 62 3.81 9.11 6.76
N ILE A 63 2.80 8.26 6.58
CA ILE A 63 1.73 8.52 5.60
C ILE A 63 0.93 9.75 6.02
N GLU A 64 0.57 9.88 7.29
CA GLU A 64 -0.13 11.04 7.82
C GLU A 64 0.71 12.32 7.66
N ALA A 65 2.01 12.26 7.98
CA ALA A 65 2.92 13.39 7.77
C ALA A 65 3.03 13.80 6.28
N LEU A 66 3.02 12.83 5.35
CA LEU A 66 2.97 13.11 3.92
C LEU A 66 1.65 13.82 3.54
N LEU A 67 0.51 13.32 4.04
CA LEU A 67 -0.81 13.90 3.75
C LEU A 67 -0.95 15.32 4.30
N GLU A 68 -0.42 15.58 5.49
CA GLU A 68 -0.44 16.91 6.12
C GLU A 68 0.42 17.94 5.38
N GLN A 69 1.56 17.50 4.83
CA GLN A 69 2.53 18.40 4.18
C GLN A 69 2.37 18.47 2.67
N THR A 70 1.39 17.78 2.09
CA THR A 70 1.12 17.84 0.66
C THR A 70 -0.21 18.52 0.35
N ASP A 71 -0.23 19.29 -0.75
CA ASP A 71 -1.41 19.97 -1.25
C ASP A 71 -2.47 18.94 -1.71
N PRO A 72 -3.65 18.88 -1.06
CA PRO A 72 -4.72 17.96 -1.43
C PRO A 72 -5.26 18.16 -2.85
N ALA A 73 -5.07 19.35 -3.42
CA ALA A 73 -5.44 19.62 -4.79
C ALA A 73 -4.48 19.01 -5.82
N LEU A 74 -3.27 18.64 -5.41
CA LEU A 74 -2.23 18.11 -6.29
C LEU A 74 -2.00 16.62 -6.08
N LEU A 75 -1.86 16.18 -4.83
CA LEU A 75 -1.48 14.82 -4.49
C LEU A 75 -2.55 14.14 -3.65
N SER A 76 -2.92 12.94 -4.02
CA SER A 76 -3.78 12.04 -3.26
C SER A 76 -3.00 10.78 -2.85
N LEU A 77 -3.67 9.84 -2.21
CA LEU A 77 -3.08 8.58 -1.77
C LEU A 77 -3.65 7.39 -2.55
N CYS A 78 -2.82 6.44 -2.89
CA CYS A 78 -3.21 5.06 -3.18
C CYS A 78 -3.08 4.27 -1.89
N LEU A 79 -4.17 3.92 -1.24
CA LEU A 79 -4.11 3.05 -0.07
C LEU A 79 -4.00 1.61 -0.51
N ASP A 80 -2.84 1.00 -0.26
CA ASP A 80 -2.65 -0.44 -0.36
C ASP A 80 -2.95 -1.08 0.99
N THR A 81 -4.04 -1.85 1.07
CA THR A 81 -4.49 -2.46 2.32
C THR A 81 -3.51 -3.49 2.87
N GLY A 82 -2.77 -4.16 1.99
CA GLY A 82 -1.77 -5.17 2.37
C GLY A 82 -0.47 -4.55 2.89
N HIS A 83 0.10 -3.57 2.19
CA HIS A 83 1.30 -2.88 2.68
C HIS A 83 1.04 -2.14 3.99
N HIS A 84 -0.15 -1.53 4.12
CA HIS A 84 -0.55 -0.86 5.36
C HIS A 84 -0.67 -1.85 6.53
N ALA A 85 -1.36 -3.00 6.31
CA ALA A 85 -1.47 -4.06 7.30
C ALA A 85 -0.12 -4.71 7.63
N TYR A 86 0.76 -4.89 6.63
CA TYR A 86 2.11 -5.43 6.82
C TYR A 86 2.92 -4.62 7.83
N ARG A 87 2.72 -3.31 7.88
CA ARG A 87 3.33 -2.40 8.86
C ARG A 87 2.50 -2.17 10.12
N GLY A 88 1.51 -3.02 10.38
CA GLY A 88 0.71 -3.00 11.60
C GLY A 88 -0.40 -1.94 11.62
N GLY A 89 -0.67 -1.29 10.48
CA GLY A 89 -1.78 -0.35 10.35
C GLY A 89 -3.13 -1.05 10.21
N ASP A 90 -4.19 -0.33 10.53
CA ASP A 90 -5.58 -0.75 10.30
C ASP A 90 -6.12 -0.02 9.04
N PRO A 91 -6.19 -0.70 7.88
CA PRO A 91 -6.63 -0.05 6.65
C PRO A 91 -8.11 0.37 6.70
N VAL A 92 -8.95 -0.30 7.52
CA VAL A 92 -10.37 0.05 7.71
C VAL A 92 -10.49 1.39 8.43
N ALA A 93 -9.82 1.51 9.58
CA ALA A 93 -9.79 2.75 10.36
C ALA A 93 -9.11 3.88 9.59
N PHE A 94 -8.00 3.60 8.88
CA PHE A 94 -7.29 4.57 8.08
C PHE A 94 -8.15 5.12 6.93
N MET A 95 -8.83 4.23 6.18
CA MET A 95 -9.75 4.64 5.12
C MET A 95 -10.87 5.54 5.65
N ARG A 96 -11.46 5.22 6.81
CA ARG A 96 -12.51 6.04 7.43
C ARG A 96 -12.02 7.46 7.77
N ARG A 97 -10.78 7.59 8.27
CA ARG A 97 -10.20 8.90 8.64
C ARG A 97 -9.79 9.74 7.44
N HIS A 98 -9.22 9.12 6.42
CA HIS A 98 -8.52 9.83 5.35
C HIS A 98 -9.17 9.70 3.95
N HIS A 99 -10.39 9.16 3.87
CA HIS A 99 -11.08 8.86 2.59
C HIS A 99 -11.08 9.99 1.55
N GLN A 100 -11.12 11.26 2.01
CA GLN A 100 -11.10 12.42 1.11
C GLN A 100 -9.79 12.56 0.31
N ARG A 101 -8.73 11.89 0.77
CA ARG A 101 -7.42 11.88 0.14
C ARG A 101 -7.12 10.56 -0.60
N ILE A 102 -8.07 9.61 -0.63
CA ILE A 102 -7.85 8.23 -1.13
C ILE A 102 -8.82 7.93 -2.29
N PRO A 103 -8.52 8.34 -3.52
CA PRO A 103 -9.32 8.01 -4.70
C PRO A 103 -8.94 6.67 -5.34
N TYR A 104 -7.88 5.99 -4.86
CA TYR A 104 -7.31 4.82 -5.49
C TYR A 104 -6.90 3.80 -4.43
N LEU A 105 -7.24 2.54 -4.66
CA LEU A 105 -7.02 1.45 -3.72
C LEU A 105 -6.23 0.31 -4.37
N HIS A 106 -5.33 -0.31 -3.60
CA HIS A 106 -4.88 -1.67 -3.83
C HIS A 106 -5.49 -2.58 -2.77
N LEU A 107 -6.22 -3.59 -3.23
CA LEU A 107 -6.83 -4.61 -2.37
C LEU A 107 -5.88 -5.78 -2.25
N LYS A 108 -5.18 -5.85 -1.14
CA LYS A 108 -4.12 -6.81 -0.83
C LYS A 108 -4.27 -7.24 0.63
N SER A 109 -3.85 -8.46 0.96
CA SER A 109 -3.87 -8.94 2.34
C SER A 109 -2.59 -9.68 2.70
N VAL A 110 -2.31 -9.78 4.00
CA VAL A 110 -1.12 -10.43 4.54
C VAL A 110 -1.49 -11.61 5.42
N ASP A 111 -0.66 -12.65 5.44
CA ASP A 111 -0.76 -13.75 6.38
C ASP A 111 -0.30 -13.26 7.77
N PRO A 112 -1.18 -13.21 8.79
CA PRO A 112 -0.83 -12.64 10.09
C PRO A 112 0.20 -13.50 10.86
N VAL A 113 0.23 -14.81 10.62
CA VAL A 113 1.17 -15.71 11.29
C VAL A 113 2.56 -15.53 10.70
N LEU A 114 2.64 -15.48 9.37
CA LEU A 114 3.90 -15.26 8.67
C LEU A 114 4.43 -13.83 8.91
N GLN A 115 3.54 -12.84 8.99
CA GLN A 115 3.90 -11.45 9.32
C GLN A 115 4.65 -11.38 10.66
N GLN A 116 4.08 -11.99 11.72
CA GLN A 116 4.71 -12.01 13.03
C GLN A 116 6.09 -12.71 12.98
N LYS A 117 6.17 -13.86 12.30
CA LYS A 117 7.43 -14.59 12.13
C LYS A 117 8.48 -13.75 11.40
N VAL A 118 8.10 -13.10 10.32
CA VAL A 118 9.00 -12.23 9.51
C VAL A 118 9.55 -11.09 10.35
N GLU A 119 8.71 -10.48 11.19
CA GLU A 119 9.11 -9.40 12.10
C GLU A 119 10.10 -9.91 13.16
N ASP A 120 9.79 -11.03 13.81
CA ASP A 120 10.64 -11.64 14.85
C ASP A 120 12.02 -12.05 14.30
N GLU A 121 12.03 -12.66 13.12
CA GLU A 121 13.24 -13.14 12.45
C GLU A 121 13.97 -12.06 11.64
N LYS A 122 13.37 -10.88 11.47
CA LYS A 122 13.85 -9.79 10.58
C LYS A 122 14.13 -10.29 9.15
N THR A 123 13.21 -11.10 8.65
CA THR A 123 13.34 -11.67 7.30
C THR A 123 13.29 -10.56 6.24
N PRO A 124 14.24 -10.49 5.30
CA PRO A 124 14.22 -9.52 4.21
C PRO A 124 12.93 -9.59 3.39
N PHE A 125 12.42 -8.44 2.95
CA PHE A 125 11.10 -8.32 2.32
C PHE A 125 10.89 -9.26 1.13
N ALA A 126 11.85 -9.34 0.19
CA ALA A 126 11.72 -10.21 -0.97
C ALA A 126 11.66 -11.70 -0.58
N LEU A 127 12.35 -12.10 0.52
CA LEU A 127 12.28 -13.47 1.04
C LEU A 127 10.93 -13.71 1.72
N ALA A 128 10.39 -12.73 2.45
CA ALA A 128 9.06 -12.80 3.04
C ALA A 128 7.97 -12.96 1.96
N VAL A 129 8.06 -12.20 0.87
CA VAL A 129 7.20 -12.36 -0.31
C VAL A 129 7.31 -13.77 -0.90
N GLY A 130 8.55 -14.29 -1.04
CA GLY A 130 8.81 -15.64 -1.52
C GLY A 130 8.24 -16.75 -0.63
N GLN A 131 8.12 -16.51 0.67
CA GLN A 131 7.48 -17.41 1.64
C GLN A 131 5.96 -17.34 1.62
N GLY A 132 5.35 -16.40 0.89
CA GLY A 132 3.91 -16.24 0.77
C GLY A 132 3.31 -15.24 1.76
N MET A 133 4.05 -14.18 2.11
CA MET A 133 3.60 -13.11 2.99
C MET A 133 2.26 -12.52 2.56
N PHE A 134 2.11 -12.23 1.26
CA PHE A 134 0.85 -11.76 0.72
C PHE A 134 -0.01 -12.93 0.26
N VAL A 135 -1.24 -12.96 0.74
CA VAL A 135 -2.20 -14.05 0.53
C VAL A 135 -3.48 -13.55 -0.13
N GLU A 136 -4.29 -14.49 -0.59
CA GLU A 136 -5.61 -14.16 -1.11
C GLU A 136 -6.41 -13.40 -0.04
N PRO A 137 -7.17 -12.35 -0.39
CA PRO A 137 -7.93 -11.54 0.56
C PRO A 137 -8.77 -12.31 1.57
N ALA A 138 -9.35 -13.42 1.16
CA ALA A 138 -10.14 -14.31 2.04
C ALA A 138 -9.31 -15.04 3.12
N GLN A 139 -7.98 -15.04 3.01
CA GLN A 139 -7.08 -15.82 3.86
C GLN A 139 -6.21 -14.92 4.77
N GLY A 140 -6.21 -13.62 4.52
CA GLY A 140 -5.33 -12.69 5.23
C GLY A 140 -6.00 -11.93 6.36
N SER A 141 -5.24 -11.03 6.98
CA SER A 141 -5.62 -10.27 8.16
C SER A 141 -6.54 -9.07 7.89
N VAL A 142 -6.61 -8.59 6.64
CA VAL A 142 -7.45 -7.44 6.30
C VAL A 142 -8.93 -7.83 6.31
N ASP A 143 -9.72 -7.16 7.14
CA ASP A 143 -11.18 -7.35 7.19
C ASP A 143 -11.87 -6.65 6.01
N PHE A 144 -12.00 -7.36 4.88
CA PHE A 144 -12.68 -6.83 3.70
C PHE A 144 -14.19 -6.67 3.87
N ILE A 145 -14.82 -7.32 4.86
CA ILE A 145 -16.22 -7.07 5.17
C ILE A 145 -16.38 -5.69 5.79
N ALA A 146 -15.59 -5.39 6.82
CA ALA A 146 -15.57 -4.07 7.45
C ALA A 146 -15.07 -2.99 6.47
N PHE A 147 -14.06 -3.31 5.64
CA PHE A 147 -13.56 -2.38 4.63
C PHE A 147 -14.65 -2.00 3.61
N ARG A 148 -15.40 -2.99 3.11
CA ARG A 148 -16.54 -2.77 2.22
C ARG A 148 -17.60 -1.86 2.85
N GLN A 149 -17.91 -2.07 4.14
CA GLN A 149 -18.86 -1.20 4.86
C GLN A 149 -18.40 0.27 4.89
N VAL A 150 -17.11 0.50 5.14
CA VAL A 150 -16.54 1.86 5.08
C VAL A 150 -16.69 2.47 3.69
N LEU A 151 -16.41 1.71 2.63
CA LEU A 151 -16.56 2.20 1.26
C LEU A 151 -18.01 2.60 0.94
N GLU A 152 -19.00 1.87 1.48
CA GLU A 152 -20.41 2.25 1.39
C GLU A 152 -20.72 3.51 2.19
N GLU A 153 -20.30 3.58 3.44
CA GLU A 153 -20.51 4.72 4.34
C GLU A 153 -20.06 6.04 3.71
N ILE A 154 -18.89 6.01 3.04
CA ILE A 154 -18.31 7.21 2.41
C ILE A 154 -18.73 7.42 0.96
N ASN A 155 -19.58 6.55 0.40
CA ASN A 155 -19.96 6.54 -1.02
C ASN A 155 -18.72 6.54 -1.93
N PHE A 156 -17.76 5.65 -1.69
CA PHE A 156 -16.51 5.58 -2.44
C PHE A 156 -16.77 5.41 -3.94
N SER A 157 -16.14 6.25 -4.75
CA SER A 157 -16.25 6.26 -6.20
C SER A 157 -14.86 6.43 -6.82
N GLY A 158 -14.01 5.43 -6.62
CA GLY A 158 -12.63 5.42 -7.11
C GLY A 158 -12.28 4.10 -7.80
N TRP A 159 -11.00 3.92 -8.05
CA TRP A 159 -10.46 2.68 -8.62
C TRP A 159 -9.96 1.77 -7.51
N ALA A 160 -10.23 0.48 -7.63
CA ALA A 160 -9.69 -0.56 -6.78
C ALA A 160 -9.02 -1.63 -7.64
N ILE A 161 -7.73 -1.82 -7.43
CA ILE A 161 -6.92 -2.84 -8.13
C ILE A 161 -6.60 -3.94 -7.13
N VAL A 162 -6.84 -5.18 -7.52
CA VAL A 162 -6.48 -6.35 -6.71
C VAL A 162 -5.04 -6.70 -6.98
N GLU A 163 -4.24 -6.79 -5.93
CA GLU A 163 -2.83 -7.17 -6.01
C GLU A 163 -2.50 -8.35 -5.09
N GLN A 164 -1.54 -9.15 -5.49
CA GLN A 164 -0.91 -10.15 -4.64
C GLN A 164 0.54 -10.35 -5.08
N ASP A 165 1.48 -9.95 -4.23
CA ASP A 165 2.89 -10.13 -4.50
C ASP A 165 3.27 -11.60 -4.31
N MET A 166 3.91 -12.17 -5.31
CA MET A 166 4.41 -13.55 -5.27
C MET A 166 5.63 -13.68 -6.18
N TYR A 167 6.79 -13.90 -5.60
CA TYR A 167 8.03 -14.09 -6.33
C TYR A 167 9.04 -14.88 -5.49
N PRO A 168 9.65 -15.94 -6.05
CA PRO A 168 9.34 -16.53 -7.36
C PRO A 168 8.01 -17.29 -7.38
N THR A 169 7.35 -17.35 -8.56
CA THR A 169 6.14 -18.13 -8.73
C THR A 169 6.10 -18.84 -10.09
N SER A 170 5.40 -19.97 -10.17
CA SER A 170 5.15 -20.65 -11.44
C SER A 170 3.99 -19.99 -12.19
N PHE A 171 4.01 -20.04 -13.52
CA PHE A 171 3.04 -19.34 -14.39
C PHE A 171 1.59 -19.87 -14.27
N ASP A 172 1.39 -21.06 -13.72
CA ASP A 172 0.08 -21.66 -13.50
C ASP A 172 -0.63 -21.16 -12.22
N ARG A 173 0.08 -20.55 -11.28
CA ARG A 173 -0.46 -20.09 -10.00
C ARG A 173 -1.28 -18.80 -10.06
N PRO A 174 -0.86 -17.72 -10.76
CA PRO A 174 -1.53 -16.41 -10.64
C PRO A 174 -2.99 -16.43 -11.08
N LEU A 175 -3.32 -17.09 -12.20
CA LEU A 175 -4.67 -17.08 -12.74
C LEU A 175 -5.72 -17.76 -11.84
N PRO A 176 -5.48 -18.95 -11.30
CA PRO A 176 -6.41 -19.55 -10.31
C PRO A 176 -6.61 -18.70 -9.06
N ILE A 177 -5.54 -18.09 -8.54
CA ILE A 177 -5.59 -17.15 -7.41
C ILE A 177 -6.48 -15.96 -7.75
N ALA A 178 -6.20 -15.28 -8.86
CA ALA A 178 -6.97 -14.12 -9.29
C ALA A 178 -8.48 -14.44 -9.46
N ARG A 179 -8.82 -15.64 -9.96
CA ARG A 179 -10.22 -16.08 -10.08
C ARG A 179 -10.90 -16.24 -8.72
N ARG A 180 -10.25 -16.89 -7.76
CA ARG A 180 -10.81 -17.06 -6.40
C ARG A 180 -10.93 -15.72 -5.68
N THR A 181 -9.91 -14.88 -5.76
CA THR A 181 -9.92 -13.54 -5.18
C THR A 181 -11.05 -12.69 -5.76
N ARG A 182 -11.20 -12.68 -7.09
CA ARG A 182 -12.29 -11.95 -7.75
C ARG A 182 -13.66 -12.46 -7.31
N GLU A 183 -13.84 -13.78 -7.20
CA GLU A 183 -15.11 -14.37 -6.75
C GLU A 183 -15.42 -13.96 -5.30
N TYR A 184 -14.44 -14.03 -4.41
CA TYR A 184 -14.60 -13.60 -3.03
C TYR A 184 -14.99 -12.12 -2.91
N LEU A 185 -14.22 -11.23 -3.56
CA LEU A 185 -14.48 -9.79 -3.50
C LEU A 185 -15.84 -9.45 -4.14
N ARG A 186 -16.21 -10.09 -5.24
CA ARG A 186 -17.53 -9.94 -5.88
C ARG A 186 -18.68 -10.34 -4.94
N GLN A 187 -18.52 -11.40 -4.15
CA GLN A 187 -19.52 -11.81 -3.15
C GLN A 187 -19.67 -10.78 -2.03
N LEU A 188 -18.62 -10.02 -1.73
CA LEU A 188 -18.67 -8.90 -0.80
C LEU A 188 -19.23 -7.61 -1.43
N GLY A 189 -19.39 -7.56 -2.76
CA GLY A 189 -19.78 -6.35 -3.49
C GLY A 189 -18.62 -5.37 -3.75
N LEU A 190 -17.39 -5.91 -3.85
CA LEU A 190 -16.17 -5.19 -4.23
C LEU A 190 -15.72 -5.55 -5.65
#